data_3a0c4b7125b5a9e97db5d1f3f77a7901
#
_entry.id   3a0c4b7125b5a9e97db5d1f3f77a7901
#
_cell.length_a   1.000
_cell.length_b   1.000
_cell.length_c   1.000
_cell.angle_alpha   90.00
_cell.angle_beta   90.00
_cell.angle_gamma   90.00
#
_symmetry.space_group_name_H-M   'P 1'
#
loop_
_entity.id
_entity.type
_entity.pdbx_description
1 polymer ?
#
loop_
_entity_poly.entity_id
_entity_poly.type
_entity_poly.pdbx_seq_one_letter_code
_entity_poly.pdbx_strand_id
1 'polypeptide(L)'
;MEEVVKMKNQSLAANVMKISIEDSIHKVMDIIEKEDGRTFEEKKKEAINFLKDKENTLLAERLIDIATNDEMGKKIYKKFWAMGECIITENEIILRKVQDSDKDIFIELQKENNIVKSMMKEEAYRNMLWNEHIEYKALMFSVIVDNEYAGYCGIKNTTHEQWEIAIEILNKWKHKGIGYRAISVMLDEIKSRLNVSEFRARIDAENCPSQRLFEKLGAEPNGISEFLLHEEADLRRCEEENIHLLDERIQELAKQFNVEPRKLLSHVLEYQLMWD
;
A
#
# COMPACT_ATOMS: atom_id res chain seq x y z
N MET A 1 12.99 -46.33 7.64
CA MET A 1 11.59 -46.31 8.17
C MET A 1 11.41 -45.20 9.23
N GLU A 2 12.29 -45.04 10.19
CA GLU A 2 12.22 -43.97 11.22
C GLU A 2 12.27 -42.54 10.66
N GLU A 3 13.12 -42.26 9.65
CA GLU A 3 13.17 -40.91 9.04
C GLU A 3 11.89 -40.54 8.30
N VAL A 4 11.25 -41.49 7.62
CA VAL A 4 9.98 -41.26 6.90
C VAL A 4 8.81 -41.01 7.90
N VAL A 5 8.84 -41.68 9.05
CA VAL A 5 7.87 -41.47 10.12
C VAL A 5 8.10 -40.09 10.77
N LYS A 6 9.37 -39.68 10.95
CA LYS A 6 9.73 -38.37 11.53
C LYS A 6 9.31 -37.22 10.61
N MET A 7 9.53 -37.34 9.28
CA MET A 7 9.06 -36.36 8.28
C MET A 7 7.53 -36.26 8.20
N LYS A 8 6.81 -37.40 8.26
CA LYS A 8 5.33 -37.40 8.30
C LYS A 8 4.80 -36.76 9.57
N ASN A 9 5.41 -37.01 10.72
CA ASN A 9 4.99 -36.40 11.98
C ASN A 9 5.28 -34.88 12.02
N GLN A 10 6.37 -34.42 11.42
CA GLN A 10 6.68 -32.98 11.28
C GLN A 10 5.69 -32.30 10.33
N SER A 11 5.32 -32.94 9.22
CA SER A 11 4.30 -32.46 8.29
C SER A 11 2.91 -32.40 8.92
N LEU A 12 2.55 -33.41 9.73
CA LEU A 12 1.27 -33.44 10.44
C LEU A 12 1.21 -32.36 11.53
N ALA A 13 2.28 -32.19 12.30
CA ALA A 13 2.37 -31.15 13.32
C ALA A 13 2.29 -29.73 12.69
N ALA A 14 2.97 -29.51 11.56
CA ALA A 14 2.89 -28.25 10.82
C ALA A 14 1.50 -27.96 10.28
N ASN A 15 0.79 -29.00 9.76
CA ASN A 15 -0.59 -28.84 9.30
C ASN A 15 -1.59 -28.60 10.44
N VAL A 16 -1.43 -29.29 11.57
CA VAL A 16 -2.27 -29.06 12.76
C VAL A 16 -2.05 -27.66 13.32
N MET A 17 -0.80 -27.19 13.35
CA MET A 17 -0.46 -25.83 13.79
C MET A 17 -1.04 -24.77 12.84
N LYS A 18 -0.99 -25.00 11.53
CA LYS A 18 -1.59 -24.12 10.52
C LYS A 18 -3.11 -24.01 10.67
N ILE A 19 -3.82 -25.13 10.83
CA ILE A 19 -5.26 -25.16 11.07
C ILE A 19 -5.62 -24.44 12.37
N SER A 20 -4.86 -24.66 13.45
CA SER A 20 -5.07 -23.98 14.74
C SER A 20 -4.85 -22.46 14.67
N ILE A 21 -3.95 -22.00 13.81
CA ILE A 21 -3.70 -20.58 13.57
C ILE A 21 -4.86 -19.96 12.77
N GLU A 22 -5.28 -20.61 11.69
CA GLU A 22 -6.39 -20.16 10.86
C GLU A 22 -7.70 -20.07 11.67
N ASP A 23 -8.01 -21.08 12.50
CA ASP A 23 -9.17 -21.08 13.41
C ASP A 23 -9.08 -19.94 14.43
N SER A 24 -7.88 -19.63 14.93
CA SER A 24 -7.68 -18.55 15.90
C SER A 24 -7.88 -17.19 15.25
N ILE A 25 -7.42 -17.00 14.02
CA ILE A 25 -7.64 -15.77 13.23
C ILE A 25 -9.15 -15.56 13.01
N HIS A 26 -9.86 -16.56 12.51
CA HIS A 26 -11.30 -16.47 12.29
C HIS A 26 -12.05 -16.11 13.58
N LYS A 27 -11.68 -16.72 14.69
CA LYS A 27 -12.33 -16.46 15.98
C LYS A 27 -12.10 -15.04 16.48
N VAL A 28 -10.89 -14.50 16.31
CA VAL A 28 -10.58 -13.10 16.66
C VAL A 28 -11.37 -12.13 15.77
N MET A 29 -11.42 -12.41 14.47
CA MET A 29 -12.19 -11.59 13.54
C MET A 29 -13.69 -11.62 13.88
N ASP A 30 -14.26 -12.79 14.17
CA ASP A 30 -15.65 -12.94 14.62
C ASP A 30 -15.95 -12.11 15.89
N ILE A 31 -15.02 -12.07 16.86
CA ILE A 31 -15.18 -11.27 18.08
C ILE A 31 -15.21 -9.78 17.76
N ILE A 32 -14.30 -9.33 16.88
CA ILE A 32 -14.11 -7.90 16.57
C ILE A 32 -15.21 -7.38 15.65
N GLU A 33 -15.61 -8.15 14.65
CA GLU A 33 -16.60 -7.74 13.63
C GLU A 33 -18.05 -7.88 14.11
N LYS A 34 -18.31 -8.61 15.20
CA LYS A 34 -19.66 -8.83 15.69
C LYS A 34 -20.38 -7.53 16.05
N GLU A 35 -21.49 -7.26 15.39
CA GLU A 35 -22.36 -6.10 15.69
C GLU A 35 -23.29 -6.45 16.88
N ASP A 36 -22.80 -6.29 18.11
CA ASP A 36 -23.52 -6.61 19.34
C ASP A 36 -23.61 -5.46 20.35
N GLY A 37 -23.32 -4.24 19.88
CA GLY A 37 -23.40 -3.01 20.70
C GLY A 37 -22.21 -2.78 21.63
N ARG A 38 -21.24 -3.70 21.70
CA ARG A 38 -20.02 -3.53 22.49
C ARG A 38 -19.06 -2.53 21.85
N THR A 39 -18.28 -1.87 22.67
CA THR A 39 -17.19 -1.01 22.24
C THR A 39 -16.04 -1.84 21.66
N PHE A 40 -15.21 -1.23 20.82
CA PHE A 40 -14.00 -1.88 20.29
C PHE A 40 -13.06 -2.34 21.42
N GLU A 41 -12.88 -1.56 22.48
CA GLU A 41 -12.04 -1.91 23.63
C GLU A 41 -12.55 -3.16 24.38
N GLU A 42 -13.85 -3.34 24.50
CA GLU A 42 -14.45 -4.53 25.09
C GLU A 42 -14.19 -5.78 24.23
N LYS A 43 -14.36 -5.67 22.92
CA LYS A 43 -14.08 -6.73 21.95
C LYS A 43 -12.59 -7.08 21.91
N LYS A 44 -11.72 -6.09 21.91
CA LYS A 44 -10.26 -6.24 21.99
C LYS A 44 -9.85 -7.01 23.25
N LYS A 45 -10.43 -6.67 24.40
CA LYS A 45 -10.15 -7.39 25.64
C LYS A 45 -10.57 -8.85 25.60
N GLU A 46 -11.70 -9.17 24.97
CA GLU A 46 -12.16 -10.55 24.77
C GLU A 46 -11.21 -11.32 23.83
N ALA A 47 -10.80 -10.71 22.70
CA ALA A 47 -9.87 -11.30 21.76
C ALA A 47 -8.49 -11.60 22.41
N ILE A 48 -7.98 -10.67 23.22
CA ILE A 48 -6.75 -10.86 24.00
C ILE A 48 -6.90 -12.04 24.97
N ASN A 49 -7.99 -12.12 25.69
CA ASN A 49 -8.21 -13.22 26.65
C ASN A 49 -8.30 -14.56 25.92
N PHE A 50 -9.03 -14.64 24.80
CA PHE A 50 -9.11 -15.85 23.98
C PHE A 50 -7.73 -16.33 23.51
N LEU A 51 -6.85 -15.43 23.15
CA LEU A 51 -5.50 -15.75 22.65
C LEU A 51 -4.52 -16.10 23.78
N LYS A 52 -4.66 -15.51 24.96
CA LYS A 52 -3.85 -15.85 26.15
C LYS A 52 -4.07 -17.28 26.61
N ASP A 53 -5.28 -17.77 26.54
CA ASP A 53 -5.62 -19.16 26.90
C ASP A 53 -4.97 -20.19 25.95
N LYS A 54 -4.39 -19.74 24.83
CA LYS A 54 -3.75 -20.59 23.82
C LYS A 54 -2.22 -20.54 23.81
N GLU A 55 -1.60 -19.95 24.84
CA GLU A 55 -0.13 -19.83 25.00
C GLU A 55 0.62 -19.18 23.81
N ASN A 56 -0.07 -18.39 22.98
CA ASN A 56 0.53 -17.84 21.76
C ASN A 56 0.53 -16.31 21.74
N THR A 57 1.31 -15.71 22.65
CA THR A 57 1.34 -14.28 22.93
C THR A 57 1.76 -13.44 21.73
N LEU A 58 2.77 -13.88 20.95
CA LEU A 58 3.25 -13.17 19.74
C LEU A 58 2.21 -13.15 18.61
N LEU A 59 1.49 -14.26 18.42
CA LEU A 59 0.39 -14.31 17.45
C LEU A 59 -0.77 -13.43 17.90
N ALA A 60 -1.06 -13.42 19.22
CA ALA A 60 -2.06 -12.59 19.83
C ALA A 60 -1.82 -11.10 19.55
N GLU A 61 -0.61 -10.63 19.83
CA GLU A 61 -0.21 -9.24 19.62
C GLU A 61 -0.37 -8.84 18.15
N ARG A 62 0.13 -9.65 17.21
CA ARG A 62 0.00 -9.39 15.77
C ARG A 62 -1.46 -9.35 15.30
N LEU A 63 -2.31 -10.26 15.76
CA LEU A 63 -3.73 -10.26 15.37
C LEU A 63 -4.49 -9.07 15.92
N ILE A 64 -4.13 -8.62 17.13
CA ILE A 64 -4.70 -7.41 17.74
C ILE A 64 -4.26 -6.17 16.98
N ASP A 65 -3.00 -6.09 16.57
CA ASP A 65 -2.49 -4.98 15.76
C ASP A 65 -3.20 -4.92 14.39
N ILE A 66 -3.34 -6.06 13.72
CA ILE A 66 -4.09 -6.15 12.45
C ILE A 66 -5.53 -5.66 12.65
N ALA A 67 -6.24 -6.20 13.64
CA ALA A 67 -7.62 -5.83 13.90
C ALA A 67 -7.79 -4.36 14.32
N THR A 68 -6.84 -3.82 15.10
CA THR A 68 -6.82 -2.41 15.48
C THR A 68 -6.62 -1.52 14.25
N ASN A 69 -5.70 -1.90 13.38
CA ASN A 69 -5.43 -1.18 12.14
C ASN A 69 -6.63 -1.23 11.19
N ASP A 70 -7.29 -2.37 11.04
CA ASP A 70 -8.48 -2.50 10.21
C ASP A 70 -9.63 -1.60 10.71
N GLU A 71 -9.89 -1.58 12.02
CA GLU A 71 -10.91 -0.70 12.60
C GLU A 71 -10.56 0.78 12.47
N MET A 72 -9.29 1.14 12.63
CA MET A 72 -8.80 2.50 12.40
C MET A 72 -8.99 2.90 10.93
N GLY A 73 -8.59 2.04 9.99
CA GLY A 73 -8.77 2.27 8.56
C GLY A 73 -10.25 2.46 8.19
N LYS A 74 -11.14 1.60 8.70
CA LYS A 74 -12.60 1.72 8.50
C LYS A 74 -13.13 3.07 9.01
N LYS A 75 -12.68 3.55 10.17
CA LYS A 75 -13.10 4.85 10.74
C LYS A 75 -12.64 6.01 9.87
N ILE A 76 -11.39 6.02 9.44
CA ILE A 76 -10.83 7.06 8.57
C ILE A 76 -11.59 7.07 7.23
N TYR A 77 -11.77 5.91 6.60
CA TYR A 77 -12.48 5.75 5.35
C TYR A 77 -13.92 6.27 5.43
N LYS A 78 -14.68 5.85 6.46
CA LYS A 78 -16.05 6.31 6.68
C LYS A 78 -16.11 7.82 6.94
N LYS A 79 -15.21 8.35 7.76
CA LYS A 79 -15.13 9.79 8.04
C LYS A 79 -14.87 10.60 6.77
N PHE A 80 -13.94 10.15 5.93
CA PHE A 80 -13.61 10.84 4.69
C PHE A 80 -14.81 10.88 3.72
N TRP A 81 -15.41 9.73 3.44
CA TRP A 81 -16.48 9.60 2.44
C TRP A 81 -17.85 10.07 2.94
N ALA A 82 -18.05 10.28 4.25
CA ALA A 82 -19.27 10.88 4.79
C ALA A 82 -19.51 12.31 4.26
N MET A 83 -18.48 13.00 3.80
CA MET A 83 -18.56 14.36 3.24
C MET A 83 -18.82 14.39 1.73
N GLY A 84 -19.06 13.24 1.11
CA GLY A 84 -19.33 13.09 -0.33
C GLY A 84 -18.34 12.15 -1.01
N GLU A 85 -18.86 11.37 -1.96
CA GLU A 85 -18.10 10.32 -2.67
C GLU A 85 -17.48 10.80 -4.00
N CYS A 86 -17.62 12.09 -4.31
CA CYS A 86 -17.16 12.69 -5.55
C CYS A 86 -16.64 14.10 -5.30
N ILE A 87 -15.50 14.41 -5.89
CA ILE A 87 -14.83 15.72 -5.88
C ILE A 87 -14.69 16.15 -7.33
N ILE A 88 -15.35 17.24 -7.69
CA ILE A 88 -15.34 17.77 -9.05
C ILE A 88 -14.50 19.05 -9.04
N THR A 89 -13.50 19.10 -9.91
CA THR A 89 -12.66 20.30 -10.09
C THR A 89 -13.18 21.16 -11.24
N GLU A 90 -12.86 22.45 -11.22
CA GLU A 90 -13.17 23.39 -12.29
C GLU A 90 -12.55 22.99 -13.66
N ASN A 91 -11.50 22.16 -13.63
CA ASN A 91 -10.76 21.71 -14.83
C ASN A 91 -11.16 20.30 -15.29
N GLU A 92 -12.41 19.89 -15.08
CA GLU A 92 -13.00 18.63 -15.58
C GLU A 92 -12.31 17.34 -15.09
N ILE A 93 -11.47 17.41 -14.06
CA ILE A 93 -11.01 16.21 -13.35
C ILE A 93 -11.98 15.90 -12.24
N ILE A 94 -12.45 14.65 -12.21
CA ILE A 94 -13.28 14.14 -11.14
C ILE A 94 -12.48 13.11 -10.37
N LEU A 95 -12.35 13.31 -9.06
CA LEU A 95 -11.90 12.28 -8.14
C LEU A 95 -13.12 11.69 -7.45
N ARG A 96 -13.33 10.40 -7.59
CA ARG A 96 -14.44 9.74 -6.92
C ARG A 96 -14.00 8.49 -6.19
N LYS A 97 -14.80 8.08 -5.25
CA LYS A 97 -14.65 6.78 -4.59
C LYS A 97 -14.58 5.66 -5.62
N VAL A 98 -13.67 4.72 -5.41
CA VAL A 98 -13.52 3.53 -6.27
C VAL A 98 -14.81 2.72 -6.23
N GLN A 99 -15.24 2.23 -7.39
CA GLN A 99 -16.43 1.41 -7.59
C GLN A 99 -16.05 0.04 -8.15
N ASP A 100 -16.86 -0.98 -7.88
CA ASP A 100 -16.61 -2.33 -8.41
C ASP A 100 -16.53 -2.37 -9.93
N SER A 101 -17.25 -1.46 -10.61
CA SER A 101 -17.18 -1.29 -12.06
C SER A 101 -15.81 -0.82 -12.59
N ASP A 102 -14.93 -0.35 -11.72
CA ASP A 102 -13.58 0.10 -12.10
C ASP A 102 -12.60 -1.07 -12.21
N LYS A 103 -12.95 -2.26 -11.71
CA LYS A 103 -12.03 -3.40 -11.60
C LYS A 103 -11.37 -3.74 -12.93
N ASP A 104 -12.12 -3.87 -14.00
CA ASP A 104 -11.58 -4.30 -15.29
C ASP A 104 -10.58 -3.28 -15.84
N ILE A 105 -10.91 -1.99 -15.79
CA ILE A 105 -10.02 -0.93 -16.27
C ILE A 105 -8.81 -0.73 -15.35
N PHE A 106 -8.96 -0.94 -14.04
CA PHE A 106 -7.84 -0.98 -13.09
C PHE A 106 -6.88 -2.12 -13.44
N ILE A 107 -7.38 -3.32 -13.76
CA ILE A 107 -6.53 -4.44 -14.16
C ILE A 107 -5.81 -4.16 -15.48
N GLU A 108 -6.44 -3.49 -16.45
CA GLU A 108 -5.75 -3.05 -17.67
C GLU A 108 -4.64 -2.03 -17.35
N LEU A 109 -4.89 -1.07 -16.46
CA LEU A 109 -3.86 -0.14 -15.99
C LEU A 109 -2.68 -0.86 -15.34
N GLN A 110 -2.95 -1.88 -14.50
CA GLN A 110 -1.91 -2.70 -13.89
C GLN A 110 -1.11 -3.49 -14.94
N LYS A 111 -1.72 -3.99 -16.01
CA LYS A 111 -0.99 -4.65 -17.11
C LYS A 111 -0.05 -3.70 -17.84
N GLU A 112 -0.40 -2.41 -17.96
CA GLU A 112 0.46 -1.40 -18.58
C GLU A 112 1.70 -1.09 -17.71
N ASN A 113 1.52 -0.96 -16.39
CA ASN A 113 2.50 -0.37 -15.48
C ASN A 113 3.22 -1.38 -14.57
N ASN A 114 2.66 -2.60 -14.37
CA ASN A 114 3.23 -3.57 -13.43
C ASN A 114 4.58 -4.11 -13.91
N ILE A 115 5.54 -4.14 -13.00
CA ILE A 115 6.89 -4.66 -13.26
C ILE A 115 6.85 -6.18 -13.49
N VAL A 116 5.98 -6.90 -12.77
CA VAL A 116 5.89 -8.36 -12.83
C VAL A 116 4.78 -8.81 -13.79
N LYS A 117 4.98 -8.52 -15.09
CA LYS A 117 3.97 -8.79 -16.15
C LYS A 117 3.55 -10.27 -16.24
N SER A 118 4.40 -11.20 -15.86
CA SER A 118 4.08 -12.64 -15.86
C SER A 118 3.01 -12.98 -14.85
N MET A 119 3.02 -12.36 -13.66
CA MET A 119 2.02 -12.58 -12.61
C MET A 119 0.65 -12.01 -12.97
N MET A 120 0.58 -11.01 -13.85
CA MET A 120 -0.68 -10.46 -14.32
C MET A 120 -1.53 -11.45 -15.13
N LYS A 121 -0.97 -12.61 -15.53
CA LYS A 121 -1.72 -13.72 -16.16
C LYS A 121 -2.55 -14.48 -15.13
N GLU A 122 -2.11 -14.51 -13.88
CA GLU A 122 -2.75 -15.25 -12.80
C GLU A 122 -3.95 -14.48 -12.26
N GLU A 123 -5.11 -15.11 -12.23
CA GLU A 123 -6.34 -14.49 -11.71
C GLU A 123 -6.21 -14.15 -10.21
N ALA A 124 -5.62 -15.05 -9.44
CA ALA A 124 -5.39 -14.85 -8.02
C ALA A 124 -4.58 -13.58 -7.75
N TYR A 125 -3.54 -13.31 -8.54
CA TYR A 125 -2.73 -12.09 -8.41
C TYR A 125 -3.52 -10.82 -8.76
N ARG A 126 -4.32 -10.86 -9.84
CA ARG A 126 -5.19 -9.72 -10.20
C ARG A 126 -6.23 -9.43 -9.11
N ASN A 127 -6.82 -10.48 -8.52
CA ASN A 127 -7.76 -10.33 -7.42
C ASN A 127 -7.09 -9.79 -6.16
N MET A 128 -5.86 -10.21 -5.85
CA MET A 128 -5.08 -9.67 -4.74
C MET A 128 -4.86 -8.16 -4.92
N LEU A 129 -4.37 -7.71 -6.08
CA LEU A 129 -4.16 -6.29 -6.37
C LEU A 129 -5.45 -5.46 -6.24
N TRP A 130 -6.57 -6.01 -6.74
CA TRP A 130 -7.85 -5.35 -6.61
C TRP A 130 -8.31 -5.25 -5.16
N ASN A 131 -8.19 -6.32 -4.38
CA ASN A 131 -8.59 -6.33 -2.98
C ASN A 131 -7.77 -5.32 -2.16
N GLU A 132 -6.45 -5.24 -2.39
CA GLU A 132 -5.59 -4.23 -1.76
C GLU A 132 -6.01 -2.80 -2.15
N HIS A 133 -6.44 -2.61 -3.39
CA HIS A 133 -6.88 -1.31 -3.90
C HIS A 133 -8.17 -0.80 -3.25
N ILE A 134 -9.08 -1.70 -2.87
CA ILE A 134 -10.39 -1.36 -2.29
C ILE A 134 -10.47 -1.56 -0.77
N GLU A 135 -9.40 -2.00 -0.12
CA GLU A 135 -9.38 -2.16 1.34
C GLU A 135 -9.68 -0.86 2.09
N TYR A 136 -10.36 -0.94 3.22
CA TYR A 136 -10.70 0.24 4.03
C TYR A 136 -9.48 1.02 4.56
N LYS A 137 -8.33 0.38 4.71
CA LYS A 137 -7.08 1.08 5.06
C LYS A 137 -6.46 1.83 3.88
N ALA A 138 -6.88 1.54 2.65
CA ALA A 138 -6.49 2.27 1.46
C ALA A 138 -7.52 3.36 1.14
N LEU A 139 -7.09 4.61 1.07
CA LEU A 139 -7.96 5.72 0.66
C LEU A 139 -7.68 6.03 -0.80
N MET A 140 -8.28 5.25 -1.71
CA MET A 140 -8.08 5.36 -3.15
C MET A 140 -9.21 6.09 -3.85
N PHE A 141 -8.84 6.81 -4.90
CA PHE A 141 -9.74 7.60 -5.76
C PHE A 141 -9.56 7.17 -7.20
N SER A 142 -10.66 6.91 -7.89
CA SER A 142 -10.66 6.83 -9.36
C SER A 142 -10.55 8.24 -9.94
N VAL A 143 -9.60 8.43 -10.84
CA VAL A 143 -9.39 9.69 -11.58
C VAL A 143 -10.15 9.60 -12.89
N ILE A 144 -11.13 10.47 -13.08
CA ILE A 144 -11.97 10.53 -14.26
C ILE A 144 -11.68 11.83 -15.02
N VAL A 145 -11.47 11.74 -16.33
CA VAL A 145 -11.24 12.87 -17.26
C VAL A 145 -12.08 12.63 -18.49
N ASP A 146 -12.80 13.64 -18.96
CA ASP A 146 -13.70 13.52 -20.11
C ASP A 146 -14.70 12.35 -20.02
N ASN A 147 -15.19 12.08 -18.78
CA ASN A 147 -16.06 10.93 -18.45
C ASN A 147 -15.39 9.55 -18.63
N GLU A 148 -14.08 9.48 -18.82
CA GLU A 148 -13.34 8.24 -18.92
C GLU A 148 -12.42 8.03 -17.71
N TYR A 149 -12.22 6.77 -17.32
CA TYR A 149 -11.23 6.42 -16.30
C TYR A 149 -9.81 6.72 -16.83
N ALA A 150 -9.12 7.61 -16.16
CA ALA A 150 -7.76 8.01 -16.50
C ALA A 150 -6.69 7.30 -15.65
N GLY A 151 -7.07 6.80 -14.50
CA GLY A 151 -6.17 6.16 -13.54
C GLY A 151 -6.70 6.26 -12.12
N TYR A 152 -5.81 6.16 -11.15
CA TYR A 152 -6.13 6.38 -9.74
C TYR A 152 -5.05 7.18 -9.04
N CYS A 153 -5.42 7.81 -7.92
CA CYS A 153 -4.50 8.31 -6.91
C CYS A 153 -5.06 7.96 -5.52
N GLY A 154 -4.22 8.03 -4.50
CA GLY A 154 -4.70 7.71 -3.16
C GLY A 154 -3.59 7.59 -2.13
N ILE A 155 -3.97 7.14 -0.94
CA ILE A 155 -3.08 6.77 0.15
C ILE A 155 -3.11 5.24 0.29
N LYS A 156 -1.93 4.60 0.23
CA LYS A 156 -1.82 3.14 0.27
C LYS A 156 -2.31 2.53 1.58
N ASN A 157 -1.99 3.19 2.69
CA ASN A 157 -2.41 2.73 4.01
C ASN A 157 -2.53 3.90 4.99
N THR A 158 -3.75 4.19 5.42
CA THR A 158 -4.08 5.27 6.35
C THR A 158 -3.82 4.92 7.82
N THR A 159 -3.43 3.69 8.12
CA THR A 159 -3.09 3.24 9.48
C THR A 159 -1.60 3.31 9.79
N HIS A 160 -0.77 3.59 8.79
CA HIS A 160 0.65 3.83 8.98
C HIS A 160 0.89 5.24 9.52
N GLU A 161 1.97 5.42 10.27
CA GLU A 161 2.40 6.71 10.79
C GLU A 161 2.65 7.72 9.65
N GLN A 162 3.28 7.27 8.58
CA GLN A 162 3.52 8.07 7.37
C GLN A 162 2.60 7.62 6.23
N TRP A 163 1.79 8.52 5.74
CA TRP A 163 0.84 8.28 4.67
C TRP A 163 1.53 8.29 3.30
N GLU A 164 1.59 7.13 2.65
CA GLU A 164 2.25 6.99 1.36
C GLU A 164 1.29 7.25 0.21
N ILE A 165 1.63 8.23 -0.64
CA ILE A 165 0.86 8.57 -1.83
C ILE A 165 1.10 7.51 -2.91
N ALA A 166 0.00 7.06 -3.53
CA ALA A 166 -0.01 6.23 -4.73
C ALA A 166 -0.63 7.00 -5.90
N ILE A 167 -0.09 6.79 -7.09
CA ILE A 167 -0.68 7.28 -8.34
C ILE A 167 -0.29 6.40 -9.50
N GLU A 168 -1.25 6.06 -10.32
CA GLU A 168 -1.01 5.48 -11.65
C GLU A 168 -1.99 6.05 -12.66
N ILE A 169 -1.48 6.37 -13.84
CA ILE A 169 -2.23 6.96 -14.95
C ILE A 169 -2.06 6.09 -16.19
N LEU A 170 -3.14 5.80 -16.90
CA LEU A 170 -3.15 5.11 -18.19
C LEU A 170 -2.29 5.85 -19.21
N ASN A 171 -1.58 5.12 -20.08
CA ASN A 171 -0.64 5.70 -21.03
C ASN A 171 -1.26 6.81 -21.91
N LYS A 172 -2.52 6.67 -22.32
CA LYS A 172 -3.25 7.68 -23.11
C LYS A 172 -3.43 9.02 -22.40
N TRP A 173 -3.32 9.03 -21.06
CA TRP A 173 -3.53 10.20 -20.21
C TRP A 173 -2.23 10.74 -19.58
N LYS A 174 -1.09 10.07 -19.77
CA LYS A 174 0.22 10.54 -19.29
C LYS A 174 0.63 11.84 -19.99
N HIS A 175 1.52 12.60 -19.35
CA HIS A 175 2.10 13.86 -19.85
C HIS A 175 1.11 15.00 -20.10
N LYS A 176 -0.14 14.90 -19.61
CA LYS A 176 -1.18 15.94 -19.72
C LYS A 176 -1.38 16.75 -18.41
N GLY A 177 -0.50 16.57 -17.42
CA GLY A 177 -0.59 17.23 -16.12
C GLY A 177 -1.68 16.67 -15.20
N ILE A 178 -2.34 15.57 -15.59
CA ILE A 178 -3.45 14.96 -14.84
C ILE A 178 -2.96 14.49 -13.47
N GLY A 179 -1.82 13.80 -13.40
CA GLY A 179 -1.27 13.29 -12.13
C GLY A 179 -1.03 14.40 -11.11
N TYR A 180 -0.44 15.52 -11.53
CA TYR A 180 -0.22 16.68 -10.64
C TYR A 180 -1.55 17.22 -10.10
N ARG A 181 -2.52 17.48 -10.98
CA ARG A 181 -3.81 18.03 -10.57
C ARG A 181 -4.60 17.06 -9.68
N ALA A 182 -4.58 15.76 -10.00
CA ALA A 182 -5.25 14.74 -9.21
C ALA A 182 -4.69 14.65 -7.79
N ILE A 183 -3.36 14.60 -7.64
CA ILE A 183 -2.73 14.58 -6.31
C ILE A 183 -3.02 15.88 -5.56
N SER A 184 -2.87 17.06 -6.17
CA SER A 184 -3.13 18.33 -5.48
C SER A 184 -4.55 18.38 -4.91
N VAL A 185 -5.56 18.06 -5.72
CA VAL A 185 -6.97 18.04 -5.27
C VAL A 185 -7.21 17.00 -4.17
N MET A 186 -6.61 15.83 -4.32
CA MET A 186 -6.70 14.76 -3.31
C MET A 186 -6.12 15.22 -1.97
N LEU A 187 -4.95 15.86 -1.97
CA LEU A 187 -4.27 16.33 -0.76
C LEU A 187 -5.04 17.47 -0.09
N ASP A 188 -5.60 18.41 -0.86
CA ASP A 188 -6.49 19.45 -0.36
C ASP A 188 -7.70 18.87 0.37
N GLU A 189 -8.34 17.87 -0.21
CA GLU A 189 -9.49 17.19 0.38
C GLU A 189 -9.12 16.37 1.63
N ILE A 190 -7.98 15.68 1.60
CA ILE A 190 -7.49 14.93 2.76
C ILE A 190 -7.19 15.91 3.91
N LYS A 191 -6.51 17.01 3.64
CA LYS A 191 -6.24 18.03 4.64
C LYS A 191 -7.51 18.62 5.20
N SER A 192 -8.46 19.00 4.34
CA SER A 192 -9.73 19.58 4.72
C SER A 192 -10.59 18.63 5.58
N ARG A 193 -10.71 17.35 5.18
CA ARG A 193 -11.61 16.39 5.82
C ARG A 193 -10.99 15.69 7.04
N LEU A 194 -9.69 15.44 7.01
CA LEU A 194 -8.99 14.63 8.01
C LEU A 194 -7.94 15.38 8.81
N ASN A 195 -7.54 16.59 8.38
CA ASN A 195 -6.46 17.38 8.97
C ASN A 195 -5.10 16.68 8.95
N VAL A 196 -4.79 16.01 7.84
CA VAL A 196 -3.50 15.38 7.56
C VAL A 196 -2.80 16.20 6.49
N SER A 197 -1.54 16.56 6.73
CA SER A 197 -0.72 17.41 5.85
C SER A 197 0.70 16.87 5.61
N GLU A 198 1.04 15.74 6.22
CA GLU A 198 2.35 15.12 6.05
C GLU A 198 2.21 13.80 5.30
N PHE A 199 2.98 13.68 4.21
CA PHE A 199 2.92 12.56 3.30
C PHE A 199 4.31 12.12 2.89
N ARG A 200 4.43 10.88 2.41
CA ARG A 200 5.63 10.40 1.73
C ARG A 200 5.31 9.84 0.37
N ALA A 201 6.33 9.76 -0.48
CA ALA A 201 6.30 8.99 -1.72
C ALA A 201 7.55 8.12 -1.81
N ARG A 202 7.39 6.86 -2.22
CA ARG A 202 8.50 5.96 -2.52
C ARG A 202 8.55 5.72 -4.02
N ILE A 203 9.69 6.05 -4.63
CA ILE A 203 9.84 6.14 -6.08
C ILE A 203 11.10 5.40 -6.50
N ASP A 204 10.98 4.51 -7.48
CA ASP A 204 12.11 3.84 -8.10
C ASP A 204 13.09 4.87 -8.71
N ALA A 205 14.40 4.65 -8.56
CA ALA A 205 15.42 5.54 -9.08
C ALA A 205 15.35 5.72 -10.61
N GLU A 206 14.79 4.77 -11.35
CA GLU A 206 14.57 4.85 -12.79
C GLU A 206 13.26 5.57 -13.17
N ASN A 207 12.36 5.81 -12.21
CA ASN A 207 11.06 6.44 -12.48
C ASN A 207 11.12 7.98 -12.48
N CYS A 208 11.91 8.55 -13.41
CA CYS A 208 12.06 9.98 -13.57
C CYS A 208 10.73 10.77 -13.73
N PRO A 209 9.66 10.24 -14.38
CA PRO A 209 8.40 10.95 -14.46
C PRO A 209 7.75 11.16 -13.08
N SER A 210 7.78 10.17 -12.20
CA SER A 210 7.26 10.29 -10.84
C SER A 210 8.12 11.22 -9.98
N GLN A 211 9.45 11.14 -10.09
CA GLN A 211 10.36 12.07 -9.39
C GLN A 211 9.99 13.52 -9.69
N ARG A 212 9.94 13.89 -10.99
CA ARG A 212 9.55 15.26 -11.42
C ARG A 212 8.15 15.67 -10.96
N LEU A 213 7.22 14.72 -10.90
CA LEU A 213 5.87 14.97 -10.42
C LEU A 213 5.87 15.37 -8.94
N PHE A 214 6.57 14.61 -8.10
CA PHE A 214 6.64 14.87 -6.67
C PHE A 214 7.48 16.08 -6.34
N GLU A 215 8.59 16.31 -7.03
CA GLU A 215 9.38 17.55 -6.92
C GLU A 215 8.55 18.80 -7.29
N LYS A 216 7.72 18.70 -8.34
CA LYS A 216 6.79 19.77 -8.72
C LYS A 216 5.71 20.02 -7.68
N LEU A 217 5.30 19.01 -6.91
CA LEU A 217 4.37 19.13 -5.77
C LEU A 217 5.05 19.74 -4.53
N GLY A 218 6.37 19.93 -4.55
CA GLY A 218 7.15 20.44 -3.43
C GLY A 218 7.67 19.36 -2.49
N ALA A 219 7.69 18.10 -2.94
CA ALA A 219 8.28 17.03 -2.15
C ALA A 219 9.81 17.14 -2.11
N GLU A 220 10.39 16.90 -0.96
CA GLU A 220 11.82 16.97 -0.71
C GLU A 220 12.43 15.58 -0.53
N PRO A 221 13.69 15.35 -0.97
CA PRO A 221 14.42 14.11 -0.72
C PRO A 221 14.51 13.79 0.77
N ASN A 222 14.19 12.54 1.14
CA ASN A 222 14.21 12.07 2.53
C ASN A 222 14.91 10.70 2.67
N GLY A 223 15.99 10.47 1.92
CA GLY A 223 16.75 9.24 1.95
C GLY A 223 16.20 8.15 1.05
N ILE A 224 16.42 6.90 1.45
CA ILE A 224 16.00 5.70 0.71
C ILE A 224 15.36 4.69 1.64
N SER A 225 14.55 3.80 1.10
CA SER A 225 13.96 2.69 1.85
C SER A 225 14.00 1.39 1.05
N GLU A 226 13.99 0.28 1.76
CA GLU A 226 13.74 -1.04 1.17
C GLU A 226 12.31 -1.13 0.64
N PHE A 227 12.10 -1.92 -0.40
CA PHE A 227 10.78 -2.06 -1.00
C PHE A 227 10.35 -3.53 -1.13
N LEU A 228 11.02 -4.30 -1.97
CA LEU A 228 10.69 -5.72 -2.21
C LEU A 228 11.69 -6.66 -1.55
N LEU A 229 12.92 -6.22 -1.34
CA LEU A 229 14.01 -7.01 -0.79
C LEU A 229 14.33 -6.46 0.60
N HIS A 230 14.47 -7.37 1.57
CA HIS A 230 14.75 -7.03 2.99
C HIS A 230 15.96 -7.79 3.53
N GLU A 231 16.37 -8.87 2.85
CA GLU A 231 17.55 -9.63 3.26
C GLU A 231 18.81 -9.02 2.65
N GLU A 232 19.81 -8.76 3.47
CA GLU A 232 21.09 -8.13 3.07
C GLU A 232 21.76 -8.85 1.88
N ALA A 233 21.66 -10.19 1.82
CA ALA A 233 22.22 -10.99 0.73
C ALA A 233 21.50 -10.74 -0.60
N ASP A 234 20.17 -10.58 -0.57
CA ASP A 234 19.35 -10.29 -1.74
C ASP A 234 19.56 -8.86 -2.23
N LEU A 235 19.67 -7.89 -1.32
CA LEU A 235 20.02 -6.51 -1.64
C LEU A 235 21.38 -6.42 -2.34
N ARG A 236 22.41 -7.08 -1.80
CA ARG A 236 23.74 -7.10 -2.41
C ARG A 236 23.74 -7.76 -3.78
N ARG A 237 23.04 -8.88 -3.94
CA ARG A 237 22.89 -9.54 -5.24
C ARG A 237 22.22 -8.61 -6.25
N CYS A 238 21.13 -7.93 -5.86
CA CYS A 238 20.46 -6.95 -6.70
C CYS A 238 21.40 -5.80 -7.11
N GLU A 239 22.19 -5.27 -6.17
CA GLU A 239 23.21 -4.25 -6.46
C GLU A 239 24.26 -4.74 -7.46
N GLU A 240 24.74 -6.00 -7.35
CA GLU A 240 25.72 -6.58 -8.24
C GLU A 240 25.17 -6.81 -9.65
N GLU A 241 23.97 -7.34 -9.77
CA GLU A 241 23.30 -7.57 -11.05
C GLU A 241 23.02 -6.27 -11.81
N ASN A 242 22.73 -5.18 -11.08
CA ASN A 242 22.38 -3.88 -11.63
C ASN A 242 23.54 -2.88 -11.68
N ILE A 243 24.78 -3.28 -11.39
CA ILE A 243 25.96 -2.40 -11.35
C ILE A 243 26.16 -1.61 -12.65
N HIS A 244 25.71 -2.14 -13.78
CA HIS A 244 25.78 -1.51 -15.09
C HIS A 244 24.86 -0.27 -15.23
N LEU A 245 23.90 -0.08 -14.32
CA LEU A 245 23.02 1.09 -14.25
C LEU A 245 23.63 2.27 -13.47
N LEU A 246 24.83 2.09 -12.90
CA LEU A 246 25.52 3.10 -12.10
C LEU A 246 26.17 4.16 -13.02
N ASP A 247 25.32 5.01 -13.58
CA ASP A 247 25.68 6.12 -14.45
C ASP A 247 25.84 7.46 -13.71
N GLU A 248 26.13 8.55 -14.45
CA GLU A 248 26.25 9.89 -13.87
C GLU A 248 24.95 10.37 -13.24
N ARG A 249 23.79 10.01 -13.80
CA ARG A 249 22.47 10.37 -13.27
C ARG A 249 22.23 9.73 -11.91
N ILE A 250 22.53 8.45 -11.74
CA ILE A 250 22.42 7.76 -10.45
C ILE A 250 23.38 8.36 -9.43
N GLN A 251 24.58 8.77 -9.84
CA GLN A 251 25.53 9.44 -8.95
C GLN A 251 25.03 10.80 -8.48
N GLU A 252 24.44 11.62 -9.37
CA GLU A 252 23.85 12.90 -9.00
C GLU A 252 22.62 12.71 -8.08
N LEU A 253 21.77 11.73 -8.39
CA LEU A 253 20.62 11.39 -7.58
C LEU A 253 21.04 10.95 -6.17
N ALA A 254 22.09 10.14 -6.05
CA ALA A 254 22.65 9.70 -4.77
C ALA A 254 23.16 10.89 -3.92
N LYS A 255 23.76 11.91 -4.54
CA LYS A 255 24.15 13.15 -3.85
C LYS A 255 22.91 13.91 -3.34
N GLN A 256 21.88 14.01 -4.18
CA GLN A 256 20.63 14.69 -3.82
C GLN A 256 19.96 14.03 -2.60
N PHE A 257 19.99 12.69 -2.51
CA PHE A 257 19.42 11.92 -1.42
C PHE A 257 20.39 11.64 -0.27
N ASN A 258 21.65 12.09 -0.38
CA ASN A 258 22.72 11.90 0.60
C ASN A 258 22.93 10.39 0.94
N VAL A 259 23.03 9.56 -0.09
CA VAL A 259 23.22 8.10 0.03
C VAL A 259 24.36 7.62 -0.86
N GLU A 260 24.84 6.41 -0.61
CA GLU A 260 25.80 5.77 -1.50
C GLU A 260 25.14 5.41 -2.85
N PRO A 261 25.74 5.76 -4.01
CA PRO A 261 25.15 5.51 -5.33
C PRO A 261 24.72 4.06 -5.56
N ARG A 262 25.51 3.11 -5.06
CA ARG A 262 25.22 1.67 -5.18
C ARG A 262 23.91 1.26 -4.55
N LYS A 263 23.53 1.90 -3.44
CA LYS A 263 22.28 1.61 -2.73
C LYS A 263 21.04 1.92 -3.57
N LEU A 264 21.11 2.86 -4.50
CA LEU A 264 20.01 3.16 -5.41
C LEU A 264 19.69 2.04 -6.41
N LEU A 265 20.55 1.02 -6.52
CA LEU A 265 20.33 -0.17 -7.35
C LEU A 265 19.45 -1.23 -6.67
N SER A 266 19.20 -1.11 -5.37
CA SER A 266 18.43 -2.08 -4.57
C SER A 266 17.32 -1.44 -3.73
N HIS A 267 17.35 -0.11 -3.56
CA HIS A 267 16.42 0.64 -2.74
C HIS A 267 15.62 1.63 -3.59
N VAL A 268 14.47 2.05 -3.06
CA VAL A 268 13.68 3.13 -3.65
C VAL A 268 13.97 4.46 -2.96
N LEU A 269 13.86 5.55 -3.71
CA LEU A 269 13.94 6.91 -3.20
C LEU A 269 12.75 7.19 -2.30
N GLU A 270 13.00 7.87 -1.19
CA GLU A 270 11.95 8.35 -0.30
C GLU A 270 11.88 9.88 -0.36
N TYR A 271 10.70 10.39 -0.62
CA TYR A 271 10.38 11.81 -0.60
C TYR A 271 9.42 12.10 0.54
N GLN A 272 9.64 13.22 1.21
CA GLN A 272 8.68 13.79 2.16
C GLN A 272 7.94 14.95 1.52
N LEU A 273 6.65 15.04 1.75
CA LEU A 273 5.80 16.13 1.26
C LEU A 273 4.99 16.72 2.41
N MET A 274 5.22 18.02 2.66
CA MET A 274 4.37 18.82 3.54
C MET A 274 3.37 19.58 2.68
N TRP A 275 2.08 19.41 2.97
CA TRP A 275 1.01 20.04 2.19
C TRP A 275 0.34 21.15 3.00
N ASP A 276 0.62 22.41 2.65
CA ASP A 276 0.18 23.61 3.35
C ASP A 276 -1.23 24.12 2.93
#